data_576aa07417c5ac3e81532c8080da62f6
#
_entry.id   576aa07417c5ac3e81532c8080da62f6
#
_cell.length_a   1.000
_cell.length_b   1.000
_cell.length_c   1.000
_cell.angle_alpha   90.00
_cell.angle_beta   90.00
_cell.angle_gamma   90.00
#
_symmetry.space_group_name_H-M   'P 1'
#
loop_
_entity.id
_entity.type
_entity.pdbx_description
1 polymer ?
#
loop_
_entity_poly.entity_id
_entity_poly.type
_entity_poly.pdbx_seq_one_letter_code
_entity_poly.pdbx_strand_id
1 'polypeptide(L)'
;MSTINFSQDGENHINISSRGRTFLGRFLSHNKRCYLSLPEGVFQSVGGYWYYLTTREKDPRLFEVNGWETELLATQLSPLPKKQQLPAAELQAKIKKALDIKLKWSEYWQEEFTESTLPFLHYHLDAEGNVVDESRKYRWLLNHLEARRTLLQQRRDAA
;
A
#
# COMPACT_ATOMS: atom_id res chain seq x y z
N MET A 1 14.41 22.39 -0.34
CA MET A 1 13.33 21.41 -0.48
C MET A 1 13.59 20.53 -1.70
N SER A 2 13.64 19.23 -1.50
CA SER A 2 13.69 18.33 -2.64
C SER A 2 12.32 18.32 -3.32
N THR A 3 12.30 18.65 -4.59
CA THR A 3 11.08 18.58 -5.40
C THR A 3 11.05 17.23 -6.07
N ILE A 4 9.99 16.47 -5.85
CA ILE A 4 9.78 15.18 -6.51
C ILE A 4 9.47 15.46 -7.98
N ASN A 5 10.22 14.83 -8.86
CA ASN A 5 9.94 14.83 -10.29
C ASN A 5 9.34 13.48 -10.67
N PHE A 6 8.05 13.46 -11.00
CA PHE A 6 7.35 12.22 -11.33
C PHE A 6 7.93 11.52 -12.56
N SER A 7 8.59 12.25 -13.48
CA SER A 7 9.23 11.65 -14.63
C SER A 7 10.42 10.75 -14.26
N GLN A 8 10.95 10.90 -13.06
CA GLN A 8 12.06 10.10 -12.53
C GLN A 8 11.59 8.89 -11.70
N ASP A 9 10.27 8.66 -11.64
CA ASP A 9 9.73 7.43 -11.05
C ASP A 9 10.23 6.22 -11.84
N GLY A 10 10.93 5.33 -11.15
CA GLY A 10 11.65 4.21 -11.75
C GLY A 10 13.12 4.49 -12.04
N GLU A 11 13.57 5.73 -11.94
CA GLU A 11 14.97 6.12 -12.16
C GLU A 11 15.70 6.43 -10.83
N ASN A 12 15.10 7.24 -9.97
CA ASN A 12 15.69 7.59 -8.68
C ASN A 12 14.79 7.31 -7.47
N HIS A 13 13.56 6.91 -7.70
CA HIS A 13 12.61 6.48 -6.67
C HIS A 13 11.56 5.56 -7.30
N ILE A 14 10.76 4.90 -6.45
CA ILE A 14 9.59 4.13 -6.86
C ILE A 14 8.38 4.73 -6.17
N ASN A 15 7.45 5.27 -6.96
CA ASN A 15 6.20 5.79 -6.43
C ASN A 15 5.20 4.64 -6.21
N ILE A 16 4.83 4.41 -4.98
CA ILE A 16 3.81 3.41 -4.61
C ILE A 16 2.44 4.03 -4.85
N SER A 17 1.92 3.81 -6.03
CA SER A 17 0.66 4.39 -6.47
C SER A 17 0.06 3.54 -7.59
N SER A 18 -1.27 3.48 -7.66
CA SER A 18 -1.96 2.82 -8.77
C SER A 18 -1.66 3.47 -10.12
N ARG A 19 -1.19 4.72 -10.10
CA ARG A 19 -0.76 5.48 -11.28
C ARG A 19 0.76 5.66 -11.35
N GLY A 20 1.52 4.90 -10.57
CA GLY A 20 2.97 4.89 -10.63
C GLY A 20 3.48 4.47 -12.00
N ARG A 21 4.66 4.94 -12.37
CA ARG A 21 5.27 4.61 -13.67
C ARG A 21 5.83 3.20 -13.72
N THR A 22 6.20 2.64 -12.58
CA THR A 22 6.75 1.27 -12.53
C THR A 22 5.66 0.24 -12.26
N PHE A 23 5.83 -0.96 -12.79
CA PHE A 23 4.96 -2.09 -12.45
C PHE A 23 5.03 -2.40 -10.95
N LEU A 24 6.23 -2.38 -10.37
CA LEU A 24 6.40 -2.64 -8.93
C LEU A 24 5.67 -1.60 -8.08
N GLY A 25 5.78 -0.32 -8.41
CA GLY A 25 5.08 0.74 -7.67
C GLY A 25 3.56 0.56 -7.71
N ARG A 26 3.04 0.19 -8.86
CA ARG A 26 1.61 -0.12 -9.00
C ARG A 26 1.20 -1.37 -8.23
N PHE A 27 2.04 -2.41 -8.23
CA PHE A 27 1.79 -3.62 -7.45
C PHE A 27 1.75 -3.34 -5.95
N LEU A 28 2.64 -2.50 -5.45
CA LEU A 28 2.72 -2.15 -4.03
C LEU A 28 1.59 -1.20 -3.58
N SER A 29 0.87 -0.61 -4.54
CA SER A 29 -0.31 0.22 -4.23
C SER A 29 -1.35 -0.58 -3.45
N HIS A 30 -1.95 0.06 -2.45
CA HIS A 30 -2.94 -0.60 -1.58
C HIS A 30 -4.21 -1.04 -2.31
N ASN A 31 -4.52 -0.47 -3.47
CA ASN A 31 -5.69 -0.85 -4.26
C ASN A 31 -5.43 -1.99 -5.26
N LYS A 32 -4.19 -2.41 -5.44
CA LYS A 32 -3.86 -3.48 -6.38
C LYS A 32 -4.49 -4.79 -5.94
N ARG A 33 -5.08 -5.52 -6.90
CA ARG A 33 -5.66 -6.84 -6.64
C ARG A 33 -4.60 -7.79 -6.09
N CYS A 34 -4.97 -8.47 -5.00
CA CYS A 34 -4.20 -9.54 -4.39
C CYS A 34 -5.18 -10.44 -3.59
N TYR A 35 -4.67 -11.44 -2.93
CA TYR A 35 -5.46 -12.31 -2.06
C TYR A 35 -4.92 -12.22 -0.64
N LEU A 36 -5.76 -11.76 0.29
CA LEU A 36 -5.40 -11.58 1.69
C LEU A 36 -6.33 -12.41 2.57
N SER A 37 -5.82 -13.46 3.17
CA SER A 37 -6.53 -14.20 4.21
C SER A 37 -6.12 -13.63 5.58
N LEU A 38 -7.05 -12.97 6.23
CA LEU A 38 -6.85 -12.23 7.47
C LEU A 38 -7.89 -12.65 8.52
N PRO A 39 -7.68 -12.38 9.82
CA PRO A 39 -8.65 -12.75 10.85
C PRO A 39 -10.05 -12.20 10.60
N GLU A 40 -10.17 -11.01 10.02
CA GLU A 40 -11.44 -10.37 9.73
C GLU A 40 -12.14 -10.96 8.50
N GLY A 41 -11.41 -11.64 7.62
CA GLY A 41 -11.94 -12.24 6.41
C GLY A 41 -10.93 -12.28 5.26
N VAL A 42 -11.40 -12.65 4.08
CA VAL A 42 -10.60 -12.69 2.86
C VAL A 42 -10.85 -11.41 2.08
N PHE A 43 -9.78 -10.69 1.74
CA PHE A 43 -9.86 -9.42 1.00
C PHE A 43 -9.09 -9.52 -0.31
N GLN A 44 -9.52 -8.78 -1.31
CA GLN A 44 -8.87 -8.73 -2.63
C GLN A 44 -7.97 -7.51 -2.81
N SER A 45 -7.79 -6.69 -1.79
CA SER A 45 -6.84 -5.59 -1.78
C SER A 45 -6.56 -5.15 -0.35
N VAL A 46 -5.38 -4.55 -0.15
CA VAL A 46 -5.04 -3.91 1.13
C VAL A 46 -6.01 -2.76 1.42
N GLY A 47 -6.39 -2.01 0.37
CA GLY A 47 -7.35 -0.91 0.51
C GLY A 47 -8.71 -1.36 1.01
N GLY A 48 -9.23 -2.47 0.51
CA GLY A 48 -10.48 -3.05 0.99
C GLY A 48 -10.41 -3.40 2.48
N TYR A 49 -9.31 -4.00 2.91
CA TYR A 49 -9.07 -4.31 4.32
C TYR A 49 -8.96 -3.03 5.16
N TRP A 50 -8.21 -2.04 4.68
CA TRP A 50 -8.03 -0.76 5.37
C TRP A 50 -9.38 -0.07 5.62
N TYR A 51 -10.21 0.04 4.60
CA TYR A 51 -11.53 0.64 4.76
C TYR A 51 -12.45 -0.19 5.65
N TYR A 52 -12.34 -1.52 5.61
CA TYR A 52 -13.07 -2.37 6.54
C TYR A 52 -12.72 -2.05 8.00
N LEU A 53 -11.45 -1.80 8.29
CA LEU A 53 -10.99 -1.44 9.63
C LEU A 53 -11.36 -0.03 10.06
N THR A 54 -11.59 0.89 9.12
CA THR A 54 -11.71 2.32 9.41
C THR A 54 -13.11 2.89 9.14
N THR A 55 -14.02 2.11 8.57
CA THR A 55 -15.37 2.56 8.28
C THR A 55 -16.40 1.90 9.20
N ARG A 56 -17.54 2.58 9.35
CA ARG A 56 -18.60 2.18 10.27
C ARG A 56 -19.39 0.98 9.76
N GLU A 57 -19.69 0.96 8.48
CA GLU A 57 -20.68 0.07 7.88
C GLU A 57 -20.22 -1.39 7.81
N LYS A 58 -18.92 -1.65 7.83
CA LYS A 58 -18.37 -2.99 7.59
C LYS A 58 -18.99 -3.63 6.35
N ASP A 59 -19.03 -2.85 5.28
CA ASP A 59 -19.72 -3.22 4.05
C ASP A 59 -19.09 -4.50 3.44
N PRO A 60 -19.91 -5.53 3.17
CA PRO A 60 -19.37 -6.79 2.61
C PRO A 60 -18.70 -6.62 1.25
N ARG A 61 -19.03 -5.57 0.48
CA ARG A 61 -18.35 -5.31 -0.79
C ARG A 61 -16.86 -5.02 -0.61
N LEU A 62 -16.43 -4.62 0.60
CA LEU A 62 -15.01 -4.39 0.91
C LEU A 62 -14.17 -5.68 0.80
N PHE A 63 -14.78 -6.85 0.93
CA PHE A 63 -14.09 -8.13 0.71
C PHE A 63 -13.74 -8.38 -0.77
N GLU A 64 -14.41 -7.70 -1.69
CA GLU A 64 -14.33 -8.00 -3.13
C GLU A 64 -13.67 -6.89 -3.96
N VAL A 65 -13.60 -5.66 -3.43
CA VAL A 65 -13.11 -4.52 -4.21
C VAL A 65 -11.59 -4.50 -4.36
N ASN A 66 -11.16 -4.04 -5.52
CA ASN A 66 -9.77 -3.72 -5.83
C ASN A 66 -9.74 -2.61 -6.89
N GLY A 67 -8.56 -2.03 -7.13
CA GLY A 67 -8.41 -0.96 -8.11
C GLY A 67 -9.21 0.29 -7.73
N TRP A 68 -9.66 1.01 -8.74
CA TRP A 68 -10.42 2.25 -8.57
C TRP A 68 -11.76 2.06 -7.86
N GLU A 69 -12.35 0.86 -7.94
CA GLU A 69 -13.61 0.56 -7.27
C GLU A 69 -13.49 0.66 -5.74
N THR A 70 -12.31 0.40 -5.19
CA THR A 70 -12.03 0.53 -3.76
C THR A 70 -12.26 1.96 -3.29
N GLU A 71 -11.70 2.93 -3.99
CA GLU A 71 -11.86 4.35 -3.64
C GLU A 71 -13.29 4.84 -3.88
N LEU A 72 -13.93 4.37 -4.95
CA LEU A 72 -15.31 4.72 -5.23
C LEU A 72 -16.23 4.23 -4.10
N LEU A 73 -16.07 3.00 -3.65
CA LEU A 73 -16.85 2.47 -2.53
C LEU A 73 -16.57 3.26 -1.25
N ALA A 74 -15.31 3.60 -0.99
CA ALA A 74 -14.93 4.37 0.20
C ALA A 74 -15.67 5.70 0.30
N THR A 75 -15.95 6.37 -0.84
CA THR A 75 -16.71 7.62 -0.84
C THR A 75 -18.16 7.46 -0.36
N GLN A 76 -18.69 6.24 -0.36
CA GLN A 76 -20.05 5.91 0.06
C GLN A 76 -20.12 5.48 1.54
N LEU A 77 -18.97 5.32 2.19
CA LEU A 77 -18.88 4.81 3.56
C LEU A 77 -18.50 5.92 4.52
N SER A 78 -18.91 5.76 5.77
CA SER A 78 -18.66 6.73 6.84
C SER A 78 -17.47 6.29 7.69
N PRO A 79 -16.54 7.19 8.02
CA PRO A 79 -15.46 6.85 8.93
C PRO A 79 -15.99 6.49 10.31
N LEU A 80 -15.28 5.61 11.03
CA LEU A 80 -15.59 5.32 12.42
C LEU A 80 -15.49 6.60 13.27
N PRO A 81 -16.40 6.79 14.24
CA PRO A 81 -16.25 7.85 15.23
C PRO A 81 -14.90 7.72 15.95
N LYS A 82 -14.31 8.84 16.32
CA LYS A 82 -12.97 8.90 16.92
C LYS A 82 -12.80 7.90 18.09
N LYS A 83 -13.82 7.77 18.93
CA LYS A 83 -13.80 6.86 20.08
C LYS A 83 -13.80 5.38 19.70
N GLN A 84 -14.22 5.04 18.48
CA GLN A 84 -14.29 3.67 17.98
C GLN A 84 -13.12 3.32 17.05
N GLN A 85 -12.28 4.30 16.71
CA GLN A 85 -11.11 4.07 15.87
C GLN A 85 -10.07 3.25 16.63
N LEU A 86 -9.41 2.34 15.90
CA LEU A 86 -8.26 1.63 16.44
C LEU A 86 -7.15 2.63 16.78
N PRO A 87 -6.38 2.37 17.86
CA PRO A 87 -5.14 3.12 18.08
C PRO A 87 -4.24 3.04 16.85
N ALA A 88 -3.56 4.13 16.53
CA ALA A 88 -2.73 4.21 15.33
C ALA A 88 -1.74 3.06 15.22
N ALA A 89 -1.08 2.69 16.32
CA ALA A 89 -0.11 1.58 16.34
C ALA A 89 -0.77 0.24 15.99
N GLU A 90 -1.99 0.01 16.46
CA GLU A 90 -2.73 -1.23 16.17
C GLU A 90 -3.17 -1.29 14.71
N LEU A 91 -3.71 -0.20 14.17
CA LEU A 91 -4.07 -0.11 12.76
C LEU A 91 -2.84 -0.35 11.88
N GLN A 92 -1.73 0.33 12.17
CA GLN A 92 -0.49 0.17 11.43
C GLN A 92 0.01 -1.28 11.47
N ALA A 93 -0.05 -1.95 12.62
CA ALA A 93 0.36 -3.35 12.75
C ALA A 93 -0.50 -4.27 11.87
N LYS A 94 -1.80 -4.05 11.82
CA LYS A 94 -2.72 -4.82 10.97
C LYS A 94 -2.43 -4.61 9.47
N ILE A 95 -2.20 -3.37 9.06
CA ILE A 95 -1.86 -3.06 7.67
C ILE A 95 -0.50 -3.63 7.28
N LYS A 96 0.50 -3.54 8.14
CA LYS A 96 1.82 -4.15 7.92
C LYS A 96 1.70 -5.66 7.70
N LYS A 97 0.89 -6.33 8.50
CA LYS A 97 0.64 -7.77 8.33
C LYS A 97 0.00 -8.08 6.97
N ALA A 98 -0.97 -7.27 6.57
CA ALA A 98 -1.60 -7.42 5.26
C ALA A 98 -0.58 -7.24 4.11
N LEU A 99 0.30 -6.24 4.22
CA LEU A 99 1.37 -6.02 3.25
C LEU A 99 2.33 -7.22 3.18
N ASP A 100 2.68 -7.81 4.32
CA ASP A 100 3.55 -8.99 4.36
C ASP A 100 2.90 -10.19 3.66
N ILE A 101 1.61 -10.39 3.84
CA ILE A 101 0.85 -11.44 3.16
C ILE A 101 0.83 -11.16 1.65
N LYS A 102 0.58 -9.92 1.24
CA LYS A 102 0.60 -9.52 -0.16
C LYS A 102 1.95 -9.81 -0.82
N LEU A 103 3.05 -9.49 -0.15
CA LEU A 103 4.39 -9.73 -0.68
C LEU A 103 4.68 -11.22 -0.88
N LYS A 104 4.06 -12.09 -0.09
CA LYS A 104 4.22 -13.55 -0.21
C LYS A 104 3.27 -14.17 -1.23
N TRP A 105 2.27 -13.44 -1.66
CA TRP A 105 1.23 -13.97 -2.53
C TRP A 105 1.74 -14.37 -3.92
N SER A 106 2.77 -13.70 -4.43
CA SER A 106 3.32 -13.94 -5.77
C SER A 106 4.85 -13.98 -5.71
N GLU A 107 5.44 -15.11 -6.08
CA GLU A 107 6.90 -15.24 -6.20
C GLU A 107 7.50 -14.21 -7.13
N TYR A 108 6.86 -13.99 -8.28
CA TYR A 108 7.30 -13.00 -9.25
C TYR A 108 7.46 -11.61 -8.63
N TRP A 109 6.43 -11.14 -7.92
CA TRP A 109 6.47 -9.81 -7.30
C TRP A 109 7.40 -9.75 -6.11
N GLN A 110 7.55 -10.86 -5.38
CA GLN A 110 8.52 -10.93 -4.30
C GLN A 110 9.95 -10.79 -4.84
N GLU A 111 10.27 -11.43 -5.95
CA GLU A 111 11.56 -11.29 -6.61
C GLU A 111 11.78 -9.87 -7.11
N GLU A 112 10.84 -9.29 -7.83
CA GLU A 112 10.92 -7.91 -8.31
C GLU A 112 11.12 -6.92 -7.15
N PHE A 113 10.40 -7.12 -6.07
CA PHE A 113 10.52 -6.30 -4.86
C PHE A 113 11.92 -6.45 -4.23
N THR A 114 12.40 -7.68 -4.10
CA THR A 114 13.70 -7.98 -3.48
C THR A 114 14.86 -7.40 -4.31
N GLU A 115 14.76 -7.46 -5.62
CA GLU A 115 15.80 -6.94 -6.53
C GLU A 115 15.81 -5.42 -6.62
N SER A 116 14.72 -4.76 -6.24
CA SER A 116 14.64 -3.30 -6.33
C SER A 116 15.59 -2.64 -5.32
N THR A 117 16.13 -1.49 -5.68
CA THR A 117 17.12 -0.77 -4.88
C THR A 117 16.76 0.69 -4.62
N LEU A 118 15.77 1.22 -5.34
CA LEU A 118 15.40 2.62 -5.23
C LEU A 118 14.55 2.87 -3.98
N PRO A 119 14.62 4.06 -3.40
CA PRO A 119 13.76 4.42 -2.26
C PRO A 119 12.29 4.46 -2.68
N PHE A 120 11.40 4.09 -1.76
CA PHE A 120 9.96 4.18 -1.96
C PHE A 120 9.44 5.54 -1.54
N LEU A 121 8.60 6.11 -2.41
CA LEU A 121 7.83 7.33 -2.13
C LEU A 121 6.35 7.04 -2.32
N HIS A 122 5.50 7.93 -1.84
CA HIS A 122 4.06 7.86 -2.06
C HIS A 122 3.52 9.25 -2.36
N TYR A 123 3.11 9.46 -3.60
CA TYR A 123 2.55 10.73 -4.05
C TYR A 123 1.55 10.50 -5.18
N HIS A 124 0.74 11.50 -5.46
CA HIS A 124 -0.12 11.52 -6.63
C HIS A 124 -0.02 12.89 -7.30
N LEU A 125 -0.55 12.99 -8.51
CA LEU A 125 -0.66 14.25 -9.22
C LEU A 125 -2.07 14.80 -9.05
N ASP A 126 -2.17 16.10 -8.77
CA ASP A 126 -3.46 16.78 -8.75
C ASP A 126 -3.98 17.08 -10.17
N ALA A 127 -5.12 17.74 -10.28
CA ALA A 127 -5.73 18.04 -11.58
C ALA A 127 -4.86 18.94 -12.46
N GLU A 128 -3.99 19.76 -11.87
CA GLU A 128 -3.05 20.63 -12.57
C GLU A 128 -1.70 19.96 -12.88
N GLY A 129 -1.52 18.70 -12.49
CA GLY A 129 -0.29 17.96 -12.70
C GLY A 129 0.79 18.21 -11.64
N ASN A 130 0.43 18.86 -10.54
CA ASN A 130 1.36 19.09 -9.43
C ASN A 130 1.48 17.84 -8.54
N VAL A 131 2.68 17.58 -8.02
CA VAL A 131 2.91 16.48 -7.09
C VAL A 131 2.33 16.81 -5.72
N VAL A 132 1.45 15.95 -5.23
CA VAL A 132 0.97 15.96 -3.86
C VAL A 132 1.67 14.84 -3.12
N ASP A 133 2.71 15.19 -2.35
CA ASP A 133 3.55 14.23 -1.65
C ASP A 133 2.92 13.82 -0.32
N GLU A 134 2.64 12.54 -0.18
CA GLU A 134 2.11 11.93 1.04
C GLU A 134 3.11 11.01 1.73
N SER A 135 4.36 10.98 1.28
CA SER A 135 5.39 10.09 1.82
C SER A 135 5.60 10.29 3.32
N ARG A 136 5.52 11.53 3.80
CA ARG A 136 5.66 11.82 5.23
C ARG A 136 4.51 11.22 6.06
N LYS A 137 3.28 11.33 5.57
CA LYS A 137 2.08 10.79 6.22
C LYS A 137 2.13 9.27 6.33
N TYR A 138 2.68 8.61 5.32
CA TYR A 138 2.77 7.15 5.25
C TYR A 138 4.20 6.64 5.47
N ARG A 139 5.03 7.41 6.16
CA ARG A 139 6.43 7.02 6.42
C ARG A 139 6.54 5.67 7.11
N TRP A 140 5.65 5.37 8.02
CA TRP A 140 5.61 4.08 8.71
C TRP A 140 5.42 2.91 7.74
N LEU A 141 4.60 3.09 6.71
CA LEU A 141 4.36 2.07 5.68
C LEU A 141 5.57 1.91 4.77
N LEU A 142 6.13 3.03 4.31
CA LEU A 142 7.31 3.01 3.45
C LEU A 142 8.52 2.40 4.17
N ASN A 143 8.72 2.75 5.43
CA ASN A 143 9.78 2.17 6.25
C ASN A 143 9.58 0.66 6.45
N HIS A 144 8.36 0.21 6.62
CA HIS A 144 8.06 -1.21 6.72
C HIS A 144 8.44 -1.95 5.43
N LEU A 145 8.08 -1.42 4.28
CA LEU A 145 8.42 -2.02 2.99
C LEU A 145 9.95 -2.05 2.79
N GLU A 146 10.65 -0.98 3.11
CA GLU A 146 12.12 -0.93 3.00
C GLU A 146 12.78 -1.95 3.94
N ALA A 147 12.29 -2.09 5.17
CA ALA A 147 12.79 -3.08 6.11
C ALA A 147 12.54 -4.51 5.64
N ARG A 148 11.38 -4.80 5.08
CA ARG A 148 11.06 -6.10 4.51
C ARG A 148 11.95 -6.42 3.30
N ARG A 149 12.18 -5.46 2.45
CA ARG A 149 13.10 -5.60 1.31
C ARG A 149 14.52 -5.93 1.77
N THR A 150 15.03 -5.19 2.73
CA THR A 150 16.35 -5.44 3.29
C THR A 150 16.45 -6.87 3.85
N LEU A 151 15.45 -7.32 4.59
CA LEU A 151 15.43 -8.67 5.15
C LEU A 151 15.43 -9.73 4.05
N LEU A 152 14.64 -9.56 3.00
CA LEU A 152 14.60 -10.49 1.87
C LEU A 152 15.92 -10.50 1.10
N GLN A 153 16.56 -9.35 0.92
CA GLN A 153 17.88 -9.25 0.30
C GLN A 153 18.94 -9.98 1.12
N GLN A 154 18.94 -9.85 2.43
CA GLN A 154 19.85 -10.55 3.32
C GLN A 154 19.67 -12.06 3.25
N ARG A 155 18.44 -12.53 3.21
CA ARG A 155 18.13 -13.97 3.08
C ARG A 155 18.58 -14.52 1.73
N ARG A 156 18.36 -13.77 0.64
CA ARG A 156 18.81 -14.13 -0.69
C ARG A 156 20.35 -14.25 -0.74
N ASP A 157 21.06 -13.28 -0.18
CA ASP A 157 22.51 -13.21 -0.24
C ASP A 157 23.18 -14.26 0.69
N ALA A 158 22.45 -14.76 1.69
CA ALA A 158 22.92 -15.81 2.60
C ALA A 158 22.68 -17.23 2.05
N ALA A 159 21.87 -17.37 1.01
CA ALA A 159 21.51 -18.67 0.44
C ALA A 159 22.59 -19.22 -0.50
#